data_cdeb62ab34735ce9e5426574c195c9c8
#
_entry.id   cdeb62ab34735ce9e5426574c195c9c8
#
_cell.length_a   1.000
_cell.length_b   1.000
_cell.length_c   1.000
_cell.angle_alpha   90.00
_cell.angle_beta   90.00
_cell.angle_gamma   90.00
#
_symmetry.space_group_name_H-M   'P 1'
#
loop_
_entity.id
_entity.type
_entity.pdbx_description
1 polymer ?
#
loop_
_entity_poly.entity_id
_entity_poly.type
_entity_poly.pdbx_seq_one_letter_code
_entity_poly.pdbx_strand_id
1 'polypeptide(L)'
;MPYTLPEALRGAERLALVLAFGRLSVLEACSAVRSVTKIEVPCERIGVVELDPSSVRSVTKLAGIHKFSPLLTHFQGDEAVIRRLVERITDEIDVSRFALSAYDTEEDDYEVLVRLLLDAFRQAGFKKIRLLRPKGNELFADQLLSRDALDLIAFPYKGGYGLGPTVWVPDVAPMRKRGVEKPAPHSEISLSPRLAQLLLNLSGLSPGQRLLDPFCGSGTIISEGALMSLNCTGIDSNPVRVAQAKRNLAWVEKQSGRTLAHDLRTGDARDFEGRFDGIVTEPILLPRFHSTPSSQKAKRLVNKASRVYSESLYSMADAVRKGGRIVIVVPTLKTDGSEVLLRLEETESIGLKEFQPGHVKFEYPVRAAFQSTRWLGRAVYAFERI
;
A
#
# COMPACT_ATOMS: atom_id res chain seq x y z
N MET A 1 22.36 0.57 5.67
CA MET A 1 22.17 1.14 4.32
C MET A 1 20.94 0.49 3.72
N PRO A 2 20.05 1.20 3.02
CA PRO A 2 18.99 0.52 2.30
C PRO A 2 19.67 -0.42 1.29
N TYR A 3 19.14 -1.62 1.12
CA TYR A 3 19.55 -2.59 0.12
C TYR A 3 19.75 -1.87 -1.22
N THR A 4 20.99 -1.64 -1.62
CA THR A 4 21.30 -1.10 -2.94
C THR A 4 21.42 -2.27 -3.89
N LEU A 5 20.54 -2.29 -4.87
CA LEU A 5 20.60 -3.24 -5.99
C LEU A 5 22.02 -3.30 -6.56
N PRO A 6 22.63 -4.46 -6.68
CA PRO A 6 23.74 -4.69 -7.60
C PRO A 6 23.33 -4.24 -9.01
N GLU A 7 24.24 -3.63 -9.77
CA GLU A 7 23.90 -3.00 -11.07
C GLU A 7 23.29 -3.98 -12.08
N ALA A 8 23.74 -5.24 -12.10
CA ALA A 8 23.22 -6.28 -13.00
C ALA A 8 21.76 -6.71 -12.67
N LEU A 9 21.29 -6.47 -11.45
CA LEU A 9 19.89 -6.71 -11.09
C LEU A 9 18.97 -5.53 -11.42
N ARG A 10 19.53 -4.36 -11.73
CA ARG A 10 18.77 -3.13 -12.07
C ARG A 10 18.10 -3.18 -13.44
N GLY A 11 18.53 -4.06 -14.34
CA GLY A 11 18.00 -4.23 -15.70
C GLY A 11 16.80 -5.17 -15.80
N ALA A 12 16.19 -5.59 -14.69
CA ALA A 12 15.05 -6.50 -14.73
C ALA A 12 13.80 -5.78 -15.24
N GLU A 13 13.25 -6.25 -16.36
CA GLU A 13 11.98 -5.77 -16.92
C GLU A 13 10.76 -6.23 -16.11
N ARG A 14 10.92 -7.27 -15.28
CA ARG A 14 9.87 -7.84 -14.44
C ARG A 14 10.23 -7.81 -12.97
N LEU A 15 9.33 -7.25 -12.17
CA LEU A 15 9.46 -7.23 -10.72
C LEU A 15 8.31 -7.97 -10.06
N ALA A 16 8.64 -8.80 -9.08
CA ALA A 16 7.68 -9.35 -8.13
C ALA A 16 7.55 -8.41 -6.93
N LEU A 17 6.35 -7.90 -6.70
CA LEU A 17 5.99 -6.99 -5.62
C LEU A 17 5.27 -7.79 -4.52
N VAL A 18 5.76 -7.76 -3.30
CA VAL A 18 5.06 -8.35 -2.15
C VAL A 18 4.04 -7.34 -1.63
N LEU A 19 2.75 -7.64 -1.81
CA LEU A 19 1.63 -6.74 -1.58
C LEU A 19 1.28 -6.65 -0.09
N ALA A 20 1.13 -5.42 0.43
CA ALA A 20 0.73 -5.16 1.81
C ALA A 20 -0.79 -5.06 1.98
N PHE A 21 -1.51 -4.62 0.95
CA PHE A 21 -2.95 -4.34 0.95
C PHE A 21 -3.68 -5.07 -0.18
N GLY A 22 -3.16 -6.21 -0.65
CA GLY A 22 -3.77 -7.00 -1.71
C GLY A 22 -3.99 -6.18 -2.99
N ARG A 23 -5.17 -6.29 -3.60
CA ARG A 23 -5.53 -5.59 -4.86
C ARG A 23 -5.40 -4.06 -4.79
N LEU A 24 -5.50 -3.46 -3.61
CA LEU A 24 -5.30 -2.02 -3.44
C LEU A 24 -3.83 -1.62 -3.70
N SER A 25 -2.86 -2.47 -3.32
CA SER A 25 -1.45 -2.27 -3.68
C SER A 25 -1.21 -2.39 -5.18
N VAL A 26 -1.94 -3.28 -5.85
CA VAL A 26 -1.91 -3.41 -7.32
C VAL A 26 -2.42 -2.14 -7.99
N LEU A 27 -3.53 -1.60 -7.51
CA LEU A 27 -4.09 -0.34 -8.01
C LEU A 27 -3.11 0.82 -7.82
N GLU A 28 -2.44 0.89 -6.64
CA GLU A 28 -1.39 1.87 -6.38
C GLU A 28 -0.24 1.75 -7.38
N ALA A 29 0.29 0.54 -7.60
CA ALA A 29 1.40 0.31 -8.52
C ALA A 29 1.05 0.76 -9.95
N CYS A 30 -0.12 0.39 -10.45
CA CYS A 30 -0.61 0.79 -11.78
C CYS A 30 -0.87 2.30 -11.90
N SER A 31 -1.23 2.96 -10.79
CA SER A 31 -1.55 4.39 -10.76
C SER A 31 -0.31 5.28 -10.65
N ALA A 32 0.63 4.89 -9.77
CA ALA A 32 1.78 5.71 -9.39
C ALA A 32 3.02 5.45 -10.26
N VAL A 33 3.14 4.27 -10.87
CA VAL A 33 4.26 3.90 -11.75
C VAL A 33 3.82 3.91 -13.21
N ARG A 34 4.01 5.03 -13.89
CA ARG A 34 3.51 5.28 -15.26
C ARG A 34 4.01 4.28 -16.32
N SER A 35 5.16 3.66 -16.10
CA SER A 35 5.79 2.74 -17.04
C SER A 35 5.36 1.28 -16.86
N VAL A 36 4.44 0.97 -15.96
CA VAL A 36 3.87 -0.37 -15.86
C VAL A 36 3.09 -0.65 -17.14
N THR A 37 3.55 -1.65 -17.91
CA THR A 37 2.93 -2.07 -19.16
C THR A 37 2.03 -3.29 -18.98
N LYS A 38 2.33 -4.11 -17.98
CA LYS A 38 1.58 -5.31 -17.65
C LYS A 38 1.67 -5.62 -16.16
N ILE A 39 0.62 -6.20 -15.61
CA ILE A 39 0.61 -6.75 -14.27
C ILE A 39 -0.11 -8.10 -14.24
N GLU A 40 0.46 -9.05 -13.56
CA GLU A 40 -0.12 -10.36 -13.25
C GLU A 40 -0.20 -10.50 -11.72
N VAL A 41 -1.26 -11.13 -11.22
CA VAL A 41 -1.43 -11.40 -9.78
C VAL A 41 -1.50 -12.90 -9.60
N PRO A 42 -0.35 -13.58 -9.55
CA PRO A 42 -0.28 -15.05 -9.48
C PRO A 42 -0.84 -15.61 -8.17
N CYS A 43 -0.79 -14.84 -7.09
CA CYS A 43 -1.36 -15.19 -5.80
C CYS A 43 -1.75 -13.94 -5.01
N GLU A 44 -2.45 -14.10 -3.87
CA GLU A 44 -3.04 -12.98 -3.13
C GLU A 44 -2.00 -11.92 -2.69
N ARG A 45 -0.79 -12.37 -2.39
CA ARG A 45 0.28 -11.51 -1.83
C ARG A 45 1.33 -11.06 -2.84
N ILE A 46 1.26 -11.50 -4.10
CA ILE A 46 2.26 -11.17 -5.12
C ILE A 46 1.61 -10.52 -6.33
N GLY A 47 2.18 -9.39 -6.74
CA GLY A 47 1.94 -8.78 -8.05
C GLY A 47 3.23 -8.82 -8.87
N VAL A 48 3.19 -9.37 -10.09
CA VAL A 48 4.30 -9.34 -11.04
C VAL A 48 4.03 -8.22 -12.04
N VAL A 49 4.90 -7.21 -12.05
CA VAL A 49 4.80 -6.05 -12.96
C VAL A 49 5.89 -6.10 -14.01
N GLU A 50 5.51 -5.77 -15.25
CA GLU A 50 6.44 -5.42 -16.32
C GLU A 50 6.53 -3.90 -16.43
N LEU A 51 7.75 -3.36 -16.42
CA LEU A 51 7.99 -1.92 -16.48
C LEU A 51 9.34 -1.61 -17.12
N ASP A 52 9.49 -0.35 -17.56
CA ASP A 52 10.78 0.15 -18.01
C ASP A 52 11.79 0.11 -16.85
N PRO A 53 12.99 -0.50 -17.02
CA PRO A 53 14.01 -0.59 -15.98
C PRO A 53 14.41 0.76 -15.37
N SER A 54 14.38 1.86 -16.13
CA SER A 54 14.64 3.20 -15.62
C SER A 54 13.65 3.67 -14.56
N SER A 55 12.48 3.06 -14.53
CA SER A 55 11.36 3.40 -13.61
C SER A 55 11.35 2.60 -12.30
N VAL A 56 12.29 1.67 -12.11
CA VAL A 56 12.37 0.86 -10.86
C VAL A 56 12.43 1.74 -9.60
N ARG A 57 13.08 2.90 -9.68
CA ARG A 57 13.09 3.88 -8.59
C ARG A 57 11.69 4.40 -8.20
N SER A 58 10.74 4.40 -9.11
CA SER A 58 9.37 4.80 -8.81
C SER A 58 8.66 3.76 -7.94
N VAL A 59 9.02 2.49 -8.07
CA VAL A 59 8.49 1.39 -7.24
C VAL A 59 8.86 1.58 -5.76
N THR A 60 10.01 2.18 -5.45
CA THR A 60 10.43 2.44 -4.06
C THR A 60 9.56 3.48 -3.34
N LYS A 61 8.73 4.23 -4.07
CA LYS A 61 7.78 5.21 -3.52
C LYS A 61 6.41 4.61 -3.17
N LEU A 62 6.16 3.35 -3.57
CA LEU A 62 4.91 2.66 -3.27
C LEU A 62 4.83 2.34 -1.77
N ALA A 63 3.73 2.73 -1.15
CA ALA A 63 3.46 2.44 0.25
C ALA A 63 2.81 1.06 0.43
N GLY A 64 2.16 0.55 -0.60
CA GLY A 64 1.43 -0.71 -0.59
C GLY A 64 2.27 -1.97 -0.75
N ILE A 65 3.61 -1.89 -0.79
CA ILE A 65 4.47 -3.07 -0.96
C ILE A 65 5.39 -3.28 0.24
N HIS A 66 5.57 -4.54 0.66
CA HIS A 66 6.49 -4.92 1.74
C HIS A 66 7.94 -5.01 1.28
N LYS A 67 8.15 -5.48 0.08
CA LYS A 67 9.45 -5.64 -0.59
C LYS A 67 9.23 -5.94 -2.06
N PHE A 68 10.26 -5.80 -2.87
CA PHE A 68 10.23 -6.29 -4.23
C PHE A 68 11.51 -7.01 -4.65
N SER A 69 11.39 -7.83 -5.67
CA SER A 69 12.42 -8.67 -6.24
C SER A 69 12.36 -8.61 -7.76
N PRO A 70 13.50 -8.52 -8.47
CA PRO A 70 13.50 -8.89 -9.88
C PRO A 70 13.09 -10.35 -10.03
N LEU A 71 12.20 -10.64 -10.95
CA LEU A 71 11.85 -12.02 -11.30
C LEU A 71 12.94 -12.57 -12.21
N LEU A 72 13.94 -13.21 -11.61
CA LEU A 72 15.13 -13.68 -12.35
C LEU A 72 14.93 -15.03 -13.00
N THR A 73 14.08 -15.88 -12.43
CA THR A 73 13.89 -17.23 -12.97
C THR A 73 12.49 -17.78 -12.70
N HIS A 74 12.16 -18.79 -13.47
CA HIS A 74 10.94 -19.59 -13.35
C HIS A 74 11.33 -21.05 -13.28
N PHE A 75 11.06 -21.69 -12.14
CA PHE A 75 11.42 -23.08 -11.85
C PHE A 75 10.24 -24.02 -12.08
N GLN A 76 10.43 -25.03 -12.90
CA GLN A 76 9.45 -26.09 -13.20
C GLN A 76 10.07 -27.50 -13.06
N GLY A 77 10.94 -27.68 -12.06
CA GLY A 77 11.61 -28.97 -11.78
C GLY A 77 13.02 -29.13 -12.37
N ASP A 78 13.49 -28.23 -13.24
CA ASP A 78 14.88 -28.25 -13.73
C ASP A 78 15.82 -27.60 -12.72
N GLU A 79 16.59 -28.42 -12.02
CA GLU A 79 17.57 -27.97 -10.99
C GLU A 79 18.66 -27.04 -11.55
N ALA A 80 18.98 -27.15 -12.84
CA ALA A 80 19.97 -26.27 -13.46
C ALA A 80 19.52 -24.81 -13.45
N VAL A 81 18.21 -24.55 -13.41
CA VAL A 81 17.62 -23.22 -13.31
C VAL A 81 17.97 -22.59 -11.94
N ILE A 82 17.86 -23.35 -10.86
CA ILE A 82 18.22 -22.91 -9.51
C ILE A 82 19.72 -22.63 -9.39
N ARG A 83 20.54 -23.48 -10.00
CA ARG A 83 21.99 -23.29 -10.01
C ARG A 83 22.38 -21.99 -10.71
N ARG A 84 21.86 -21.72 -11.91
CA ARG A 84 22.09 -20.47 -12.64
C ARG A 84 21.60 -19.24 -11.88
N LEU A 85 20.49 -19.35 -11.16
CA LEU A 85 20.01 -18.29 -10.28
C LEU A 85 21.03 -17.95 -9.19
N VAL A 86 21.53 -18.97 -8.48
CA VAL A 86 22.50 -18.80 -7.41
C VAL A 86 23.81 -18.24 -7.94
N GLU A 87 24.36 -18.78 -9.03
CA GLU A 87 25.57 -18.28 -9.69
C GLU A 87 25.43 -16.79 -10.01
N ARG A 88 24.33 -16.39 -10.68
CA ARG A 88 24.08 -15.00 -11.02
C ARG A 88 24.01 -14.06 -9.80
N ILE A 89 23.46 -14.52 -8.68
CA ILE A 89 23.38 -13.73 -7.44
C ILE A 89 24.76 -13.62 -6.79
N THR A 90 25.51 -14.72 -6.76
CA THR A 90 26.77 -14.81 -6.02
C THR A 90 27.95 -14.22 -6.75
N ASP A 91 27.86 -13.99 -8.06
CA ASP A 91 28.83 -13.21 -8.82
C ASP A 91 28.94 -11.75 -8.32
N GLU A 92 27.88 -11.24 -7.67
CA GLU A 92 27.80 -9.85 -7.24
C GLU A 92 27.76 -9.65 -5.72
N ILE A 93 27.43 -10.71 -4.95
CA ILE A 93 27.17 -10.61 -3.51
C ILE A 93 27.87 -11.74 -2.77
N ASP A 94 28.73 -11.40 -1.81
CA ASP A 94 29.24 -12.38 -0.84
C ASP A 94 28.15 -12.72 0.19
N VAL A 95 27.79 -14.01 0.28
CA VAL A 95 26.65 -14.48 1.06
C VAL A 95 27.08 -15.51 2.09
N SER A 96 26.87 -15.20 3.36
CA SER A 96 27.10 -16.16 4.47
C SER A 96 25.81 -16.80 4.99
N ARG A 97 24.66 -16.11 4.77
CA ARG A 97 23.33 -16.53 5.21
C ARG A 97 22.28 -16.19 4.17
N PHE A 98 21.32 -17.06 4.00
CA PHE A 98 20.13 -16.76 3.18
C PHE A 98 18.85 -17.19 3.87
N ALA A 99 17.74 -16.63 3.44
CA ALA A 99 16.38 -17.04 3.77
C ALA A 99 15.57 -17.23 2.50
N LEU A 100 14.56 -18.06 2.56
CA LEU A 100 13.53 -18.17 1.53
C LEU A 100 12.21 -17.64 2.09
N SER A 101 11.73 -16.53 1.55
CA SER A 101 10.40 -16.01 1.81
C SER A 101 9.45 -16.58 0.77
N ALA A 102 8.60 -17.52 1.17
CA ALA A 102 7.67 -18.21 0.29
C ALA A 102 6.23 -17.74 0.50
N TYR A 103 5.53 -17.52 -0.60
CA TYR A 103 4.15 -17.01 -0.63
C TYR A 103 3.25 -18.02 -1.32
N ASP A 104 2.15 -18.40 -0.66
CA ASP A 104 1.17 -19.40 -1.17
C ASP A 104 1.86 -20.69 -1.68
N THR A 105 2.85 -21.17 -0.93
CA THR A 105 3.68 -22.33 -1.23
C THR A 105 3.39 -23.40 -0.18
N GLU A 106 3.11 -24.61 -0.62
CA GLU A 106 2.94 -25.77 0.27
C GLU A 106 4.25 -26.09 1.00
N GLU A 107 4.17 -26.68 2.20
CA GLU A 107 5.34 -26.94 3.03
C GLU A 107 6.34 -27.90 2.38
N ASP A 108 5.85 -28.93 1.71
CA ASP A 108 6.69 -29.90 0.98
C ASP A 108 7.48 -29.22 -0.15
N ASP A 109 6.84 -28.35 -0.92
CA ASP A 109 7.49 -27.58 -1.98
C ASP A 109 8.51 -26.58 -1.42
N TYR A 110 8.19 -25.95 -0.28
CA TYR A 110 9.13 -25.08 0.44
C TYR A 110 10.43 -25.84 0.80
N GLU A 111 10.32 -27.04 1.39
CA GLU A 111 11.49 -27.84 1.78
C GLU A 111 12.27 -28.32 0.55
N VAL A 112 11.61 -28.64 -0.55
CA VAL A 112 12.27 -28.97 -1.82
C VAL A 112 13.08 -27.78 -2.33
N LEU A 113 12.48 -26.58 -2.40
CA LEU A 113 13.16 -25.37 -2.86
C LEU A 113 14.36 -25.02 -1.96
N VAL A 114 14.21 -25.13 -0.63
CA VAL A 114 15.30 -24.90 0.33
C VAL A 114 16.47 -25.84 0.09
N ARG A 115 16.19 -27.13 -0.12
CA ARG A 115 17.23 -28.13 -0.39
C ARG A 115 17.97 -27.81 -1.68
N LEU A 116 17.26 -27.54 -2.76
CA LEU A 116 17.85 -27.19 -4.06
C LEU A 116 18.72 -25.93 -3.98
N LEU A 117 18.26 -24.91 -3.27
CA LEU A 117 19.04 -23.70 -3.04
C LEU A 117 20.31 -23.96 -2.22
N LEU A 118 20.22 -24.74 -1.14
CA LEU A 118 21.39 -25.11 -0.34
C LEU A 118 22.43 -25.83 -1.17
N ASP A 119 22.01 -26.79 -2.01
CA ASP A 119 22.92 -27.57 -2.85
C ASP A 119 23.55 -26.69 -3.95
N ALA A 120 22.75 -25.77 -4.55
CA ALA A 120 23.28 -24.82 -5.52
C ALA A 120 24.31 -23.86 -4.91
N PHE A 121 24.07 -23.32 -3.70
CA PHE A 121 25.05 -22.48 -3.01
C PHE A 121 26.34 -23.24 -2.68
N ARG A 122 26.23 -24.49 -2.25
CA ARG A 122 27.42 -25.33 -1.97
C ARG A 122 28.24 -25.60 -3.24
N GLN A 123 27.57 -25.86 -4.37
CA GLN A 123 28.22 -26.06 -5.68
C GLN A 123 28.89 -24.76 -6.18
N ALA A 124 28.29 -23.58 -5.91
CA ALA A 124 28.90 -22.28 -6.18
C ALA A 124 30.05 -21.91 -5.21
N GLY A 125 30.45 -22.80 -4.30
CA GLY A 125 31.61 -22.58 -3.42
C GLY A 125 31.26 -22.11 -2.00
N PHE A 126 30.00 -21.83 -1.69
CA PHE A 126 29.53 -21.33 -0.39
C PHE A 126 29.32 -22.49 0.62
N LYS A 127 30.40 -23.24 0.94
CA LYS A 127 30.35 -24.47 1.78
C LYS A 127 29.76 -24.23 3.20
N LYS A 128 29.84 -23.01 3.73
CA LYS A 128 29.38 -22.64 5.09
C LYS A 128 28.09 -21.85 5.09
N ILE A 129 27.36 -21.79 3.96
CA ILE A 129 26.10 -21.08 3.86
C ILE A 129 25.08 -21.57 4.90
N ARG A 130 24.37 -20.66 5.56
CA ARG A 130 23.39 -20.97 6.58
C ARG A 130 22.00 -20.51 6.16
N LEU A 131 21.03 -21.40 6.27
CA LEU A 131 19.63 -21.06 6.11
C LEU A 131 19.12 -20.36 7.38
N LEU A 132 18.51 -19.19 7.21
CA LEU A 132 17.68 -18.53 8.22
C LEU A 132 16.23 -18.93 7.95
N ARG A 133 15.60 -19.64 8.88
CA ARG A 133 14.17 -19.96 8.78
C ARG A 133 13.36 -18.81 9.37
N PRO A 134 12.60 -18.06 8.57
CA PRO A 134 11.72 -17.04 9.08
C PRO A 134 10.50 -17.64 9.80
N LYS A 135 9.98 -16.96 10.80
CA LYS A 135 8.68 -17.34 11.37
C LYS A 135 7.58 -17.04 10.35
N GLY A 136 6.77 -18.05 9.99
CA GLY A 136 5.69 -17.90 9.01
C GLY A 136 6.17 -17.75 7.56
N ASN A 137 7.31 -18.35 7.22
CA ASN A 137 7.87 -18.42 5.87
C ASN A 137 8.10 -17.05 5.18
N GLU A 138 8.29 -15.97 5.96
CA GLU A 138 8.57 -14.64 5.43
C GLU A 138 9.50 -13.84 6.34
N LEU A 139 10.51 -13.17 5.77
CA LEU A 139 11.30 -12.14 6.46
C LEU A 139 10.69 -10.75 6.18
N PHE A 140 10.48 -9.99 7.26
CA PHE A 140 10.01 -8.61 7.19
C PHE A 140 11.18 -7.62 7.10
N ALA A 141 10.87 -6.39 6.72
CA ALA A 141 11.85 -5.33 6.47
C ALA A 141 12.83 -5.09 7.64
N ASP A 142 12.34 -5.06 8.87
CA ASP A 142 13.16 -4.88 10.09
C ASP A 142 14.14 -6.04 10.32
N GLN A 143 13.72 -7.26 9.99
CA GLN A 143 14.56 -8.46 10.07
C GLN A 143 15.60 -8.48 8.96
N LEU A 144 15.26 -8.04 7.74
CA LEU A 144 16.18 -7.96 6.61
C LEU A 144 17.24 -6.88 6.84
N LEU A 145 16.83 -5.70 7.30
CA LEU A 145 17.76 -4.59 7.58
C LEU A 145 18.73 -4.88 8.73
N SER A 146 18.38 -5.80 9.64
CA SER A 146 19.19 -6.11 10.83
C SER A 146 20.08 -7.35 10.68
N ARG A 147 19.90 -8.20 9.67
CA ARG A 147 20.45 -9.56 9.63
C ARG A 147 21.43 -9.83 8.53
N ASP A 148 21.98 -8.99 7.81
CA ASP A 148 22.97 -9.25 6.76
C ASP A 148 22.79 -10.65 6.12
N ALA A 149 21.65 -10.87 5.50
CA ALA A 149 21.24 -12.12 4.90
C ALA A 149 20.56 -11.88 3.56
N LEU A 150 20.88 -12.69 2.58
CA LEU A 150 20.16 -12.71 1.31
C LEU A 150 18.75 -13.27 1.55
N ASP A 151 17.72 -12.53 1.17
CA ASP A 151 16.35 -13.03 1.13
C ASP A 151 15.97 -13.34 -0.32
N LEU A 152 15.58 -14.58 -0.57
CA LEU A 152 15.00 -15.00 -1.84
C LEU A 152 13.50 -15.09 -1.67
N ILE A 153 12.73 -14.60 -2.63
CA ILE A 153 11.30 -14.84 -2.67
C ILE A 153 10.95 -15.97 -3.61
N ALA A 154 9.94 -16.76 -3.23
CA ALA A 154 9.33 -17.81 -4.07
C ALA A 154 7.81 -17.69 -4.01
N PHE A 155 7.16 -17.93 -5.14
CA PHE A 155 5.70 -17.90 -5.26
C PHE A 155 5.24 -18.74 -6.46
N PRO A 156 4.02 -19.31 -6.45
CA PRO A 156 3.46 -20.03 -7.59
C PRO A 156 3.40 -19.13 -8.83
N TYR A 157 3.95 -19.59 -9.94
CA TYR A 157 3.99 -18.83 -11.18
C TYR A 157 4.02 -19.75 -12.41
N LYS A 158 3.02 -19.63 -13.29
CA LYS A 158 2.93 -20.33 -14.59
C LYS A 158 3.23 -21.84 -14.55
N GLY A 159 2.64 -22.53 -13.59
CA GLY A 159 2.80 -23.98 -13.43
C GLY A 159 4.11 -24.42 -12.74
N GLY A 160 4.79 -23.49 -12.10
CA GLY A 160 5.99 -23.73 -11.28
C GLY A 160 6.16 -22.62 -10.24
N TYR A 161 7.39 -22.21 -9.99
CA TYR A 161 7.73 -21.17 -9.02
C TYR A 161 8.52 -20.02 -9.66
N GLY A 162 8.08 -18.79 -9.45
CA GLY A 162 8.87 -17.59 -9.71
C GLY A 162 9.85 -17.37 -8.55
N LEU A 163 11.12 -17.05 -8.85
CA LEU A 163 12.16 -16.83 -7.86
C LEU A 163 13.00 -15.59 -8.19
N GLY A 164 13.45 -14.93 -7.14
CA GLY A 164 14.40 -13.83 -7.23
C GLY A 164 14.83 -13.30 -5.86
N PRO A 165 15.93 -12.55 -5.79
CA PRO A 165 16.41 -11.96 -4.54
C PRO A 165 15.60 -10.72 -4.18
N THR A 166 15.29 -10.54 -2.90
CA THR A 166 14.79 -9.26 -2.40
C THR A 166 15.87 -8.19 -2.60
N VAL A 167 15.53 -7.13 -3.30
CA VAL A 167 16.49 -6.06 -3.63
C VAL A 167 16.14 -4.73 -2.97
N TRP A 168 14.94 -4.64 -2.42
CA TRP A 168 14.50 -3.45 -1.72
C TRP A 168 13.41 -3.79 -0.69
N VAL A 169 13.49 -3.09 0.43
CA VAL A 169 12.48 -3.06 1.49
C VAL A 169 12.25 -1.61 1.92
N PRO A 170 11.01 -1.22 2.25
CA PRO A 170 10.74 0.12 2.75
C PRO A 170 11.31 0.31 4.17
N ASP A 171 11.85 1.48 4.44
CA ASP A 171 12.05 1.89 5.83
C ASP A 171 10.70 2.32 6.43
N VAL A 172 10.08 1.41 7.15
CA VAL A 172 8.77 1.64 7.78
C VAL A 172 8.89 2.30 9.17
N ALA A 173 10.09 2.44 9.72
CA ALA A 173 10.29 2.97 11.07
C ALA A 173 9.76 4.42 11.23
N PRO A 174 10.02 5.37 10.31
CA PRO A 174 9.45 6.71 10.41
C PRO A 174 7.93 6.72 10.33
N MET A 175 7.32 5.88 9.48
CA MET A 175 5.85 5.77 9.39
C MET A 175 5.26 5.20 10.68
N ARG A 176 5.87 4.13 11.22
CA ARG A 176 5.45 3.52 12.49
C ARG A 176 5.53 4.55 13.63
N LYS A 177 6.61 5.32 13.69
CA LYS A 177 6.78 6.40 14.66
C LYS A 177 5.64 7.42 14.57
N ARG A 178 5.33 7.92 13.37
CA ARG A 178 4.19 8.84 13.14
C ARG A 178 2.84 8.19 13.43
N GLY A 179 2.73 6.90 13.26
CA GLY A 179 1.54 6.14 13.64
C GLY A 179 1.33 6.10 15.16
N VAL A 180 2.34 5.85 15.96
CA VAL A 180 2.24 5.49 17.39
C VAL A 180 2.58 6.64 18.32
N GLU A 181 3.59 7.47 18.00
CA GLU A 181 4.18 8.47 18.92
C GLU A 181 3.60 9.88 18.75
N LYS A 182 2.69 10.11 17.82
CA LYS A 182 2.07 11.44 17.65
C LYS A 182 1.31 11.86 18.92
N PRO A 183 1.35 13.16 19.30
CA PRO A 183 0.90 13.63 20.61
C PRO A 183 -0.60 13.57 20.85
N ALA A 184 -1.43 13.60 19.79
CA ALA A 184 -2.86 13.45 19.96
C ALA A 184 -3.25 11.96 19.98
N PRO A 185 -4.15 11.56 20.89
CA PRO A 185 -4.50 10.15 21.06
C PRO A 185 -5.02 9.52 19.78
N HIS A 186 -4.58 8.28 19.53
CA HIS A 186 -5.13 7.43 18.50
C HIS A 186 -6.49 6.90 18.91
N SER A 187 -7.40 6.82 17.96
CA SER A 187 -8.36 5.72 18.00
C SER A 187 -7.72 4.51 17.29
N GLU A 188 -7.96 3.29 17.76
CA GLU A 188 -7.54 2.05 17.07
C GLU A 188 -8.08 1.96 15.63
N ILE A 189 -9.00 2.84 15.27
CA ILE A 189 -9.64 2.95 13.96
C ILE A 189 -8.96 4.04 13.09
N SER A 190 -7.96 4.75 13.61
CA SER A 190 -7.26 5.79 12.83
C SER A 190 -6.56 5.21 11.60
N LEU A 191 -6.56 5.96 10.52
CA LEU A 191 -5.81 5.62 9.31
C LEU A 191 -4.31 5.51 9.65
N SER A 192 -3.67 4.44 9.20
CA SER A 192 -2.22 4.32 9.35
C SER A 192 -1.50 5.26 8.37
N PRO A 193 -0.32 5.82 8.73
CA PRO A 193 0.48 6.62 7.81
C PRO A 193 0.77 5.91 6.49
N ARG A 194 1.00 4.60 6.53
CA ARG A 194 1.26 3.80 5.35
C ARG A 194 0.07 3.74 4.40
N LEU A 195 -1.13 3.51 4.93
CA LEU A 195 -2.34 3.53 4.11
C LEU A 195 -2.64 4.94 3.60
N ALA A 196 -2.41 5.99 4.41
CA ALA A 196 -2.55 7.36 3.95
C ALA A 196 -1.63 7.67 2.76
N GLN A 197 -0.37 7.25 2.79
CA GLN A 197 0.55 7.40 1.65
C GLN A 197 0.09 6.64 0.42
N LEU A 198 -0.43 5.42 0.57
CA LEU A 198 -1.01 4.67 -0.54
C LEU A 198 -2.16 5.44 -1.19
N LEU A 199 -3.10 5.96 -0.38
CA LEU A 199 -4.22 6.76 -0.89
C LEU A 199 -3.74 8.03 -1.60
N LEU A 200 -2.72 8.70 -1.07
CA LEU A 200 -2.08 9.86 -1.70
C LEU A 200 -1.43 9.50 -3.04
N ASN A 201 -0.75 8.35 -3.13
CA ASN A 201 -0.20 7.87 -4.40
C ASN A 201 -1.31 7.60 -5.44
N LEU A 202 -2.48 7.08 -5.00
CA LEU A 202 -3.65 6.88 -5.88
C LEU A 202 -4.21 8.19 -6.42
N SER A 203 -4.11 9.28 -5.66
CA SER A 203 -4.59 10.60 -6.11
C SER A 203 -3.82 11.15 -7.31
N GLY A 204 -2.61 10.63 -7.57
CA GLY A 204 -1.74 11.08 -8.64
C GLY A 204 -1.18 12.49 -8.46
N LEU A 205 -1.29 13.06 -7.26
CA LEU A 205 -0.77 14.39 -6.94
C LEU A 205 0.75 14.44 -6.96
N SER A 206 1.28 15.55 -7.44
CA SER A 206 2.70 15.86 -7.49
C SER A 206 3.06 16.99 -6.51
N PRO A 207 4.33 17.08 -6.05
CA PRO A 207 4.77 18.16 -5.17
C PRO A 207 4.31 19.55 -5.64
N GLY A 208 3.86 20.39 -4.71
CA GLY A 208 3.32 21.72 -4.96
C GLY A 208 1.85 21.78 -5.30
N GLN A 209 1.20 20.66 -5.64
CA GLN A 209 -0.23 20.61 -5.94
C GLN A 209 -1.09 20.69 -4.66
N ARG A 210 -2.35 21.10 -4.83
CA ARG A 210 -3.31 21.36 -3.76
C ARG A 210 -4.12 20.11 -3.43
N LEU A 211 -3.95 19.60 -2.21
CA LEU A 211 -4.71 18.49 -1.62
C LEU A 211 -5.80 19.02 -0.69
N LEU A 212 -7.00 18.43 -0.76
CA LEU A 212 -8.04 18.58 0.25
C LEU A 212 -8.30 17.25 0.96
N ASP A 213 -8.44 17.30 2.28
CA ASP A 213 -9.09 16.28 3.11
C ASP A 213 -10.24 16.92 3.90
N PRO A 214 -11.50 16.80 3.43
CA PRO A 214 -12.65 17.44 4.07
C PRO A 214 -13.16 16.70 5.34
N PHE A 215 -12.50 15.59 5.74
CA PHE A 215 -12.74 14.87 6.98
C PHE A 215 -11.40 14.58 7.69
N CYS A 216 -10.55 15.60 7.85
CA CYS A 216 -9.15 15.43 8.19
C CYS A 216 -8.89 14.79 9.57
N GLY A 217 -9.86 14.78 10.46
CA GLY A 217 -9.73 14.18 11.79
C GLY A 217 -8.52 14.68 12.55
N SER A 218 -7.64 13.76 12.97
CA SER A 218 -6.37 14.09 13.65
C SER A 218 -5.21 14.37 12.68
N GLY A 219 -5.47 14.52 11.37
CA GLY A 219 -4.53 15.03 10.37
C GLY A 219 -3.57 14.01 9.79
N THR A 220 -3.87 12.72 9.74
CA THR A 220 -2.93 11.71 9.21
C THR A 220 -2.69 11.90 7.70
N ILE A 221 -3.75 12.05 6.88
CA ILE A 221 -3.62 12.31 5.44
C ILE A 221 -2.89 13.63 5.19
N ILE A 222 -3.24 14.68 5.94
CA ILE A 222 -2.61 16.00 5.83
C ILE A 222 -1.11 15.91 6.15
N SER A 223 -0.74 15.21 7.23
CA SER A 223 0.67 15.04 7.61
C SER A 223 1.49 14.31 6.54
N GLU A 224 0.97 13.20 6.01
CA GLU A 224 1.67 12.45 4.97
C GLU A 224 1.70 13.21 3.64
N GLY A 225 0.62 13.91 3.26
CA GLY A 225 0.58 14.75 2.07
C GLY A 225 1.58 15.92 2.13
N ALA A 226 1.67 16.59 3.28
CA ALA A 226 2.62 17.67 3.49
C ALA A 226 4.08 17.19 3.49
N LEU A 227 4.36 15.98 4.02
CA LEU A 227 5.67 15.33 3.88
C LEU A 227 6.00 15.00 2.41
N MET A 228 5.01 14.76 1.56
CA MET A 228 5.15 14.61 0.11
C MET A 228 5.26 15.97 -0.63
N SER A 229 5.35 17.08 0.11
CA SER A 229 5.45 18.45 -0.40
C SER A 229 4.18 18.91 -1.15
N LEU A 230 3.02 18.41 -0.75
CA LEU A 230 1.71 18.93 -1.21
C LEU A 230 1.30 20.16 -0.38
N ASN A 231 0.50 21.03 -0.98
CA ASN A 231 -0.17 22.12 -0.28
C ASN A 231 -1.50 21.60 0.27
N CYS A 232 -1.54 21.28 1.55
CA CYS A 232 -2.63 20.52 2.15
C CYS A 232 -3.67 21.43 2.82
N THR A 233 -4.95 21.23 2.52
CA THR A 233 -6.07 21.81 3.25
C THR A 233 -6.83 20.69 3.96
N GLY A 234 -7.03 20.83 5.27
CA GLY A 234 -7.79 19.89 6.08
C GLY A 234 -9.00 20.54 6.74
N ILE A 235 -10.16 19.94 6.62
CA ILE A 235 -11.40 20.39 7.24
C ILE A 235 -11.95 19.27 8.13
N ASP A 236 -12.46 19.60 9.30
CA ASP A 236 -13.24 18.70 10.15
C ASP A 236 -14.30 19.49 10.91
N SER A 237 -15.50 18.96 11.03
CA SER A 237 -16.59 19.62 11.76
C SER A 237 -16.37 19.70 13.27
N ASN A 238 -15.47 18.87 13.80
CA ASN A 238 -15.14 18.83 15.22
C ASN A 238 -13.88 19.68 15.53
N PRO A 239 -14.01 20.82 16.20
CA PRO A 239 -12.86 21.69 16.51
C PRO A 239 -11.81 21.02 17.38
N VAL A 240 -12.18 20.01 18.18
CA VAL A 240 -11.22 19.22 18.98
C VAL A 240 -10.33 18.40 18.07
N ARG A 241 -10.88 17.83 16.98
CA ARG A 241 -10.11 17.07 15.98
C ARG A 241 -9.14 17.98 15.23
N VAL A 242 -9.59 19.17 14.83
CA VAL A 242 -8.73 20.17 14.19
C VAL A 242 -7.56 20.58 15.11
N ALA A 243 -7.84 20.80 16.40
CA ALA A 243 -6.79 21.10 17.38
C ALA A 243 -5.81 19.93 17.56
N GLN A 244 -6.29 18.69 17.52
CA GLN A 244 -5.45 17.49 17.51
C GLN A 244 -4.56 17.41 16.26
N ALA A 245 -5.13 17.68 15.08
CA ALA A 245 -4.40 17.73 13.82
C ALA A 245 -3.27 18.75 13.85
N LYS A 246 -3.53 19.99 14.32
CA LYS A 246 -2.51 21.04 14.48
C LYS A 246 -1.36 20.60 15.38
N ARG A 247 -1.65 19.95 16.51
CA ARG A 247 -0.60 19.42 17.41
C ARG A 247 0.21 18.30 16.76
N ASN A 248 -0.45 17.40 16.04
CA ASN A 248 0.23 16.30 15.34
C ASN A 248 1.12 16.83 14.22
N LEU A 249 0.67 17.80 13.42
CA LEU A 249 1.47 18.41 12.36
C LEU A 249 2.69 19.15 12.92
N ALA A 250 2.53 19.95 13.96
CA ALA A 250 3.65 20.61 14.63
C ALA A 250 4.71 19.60 15.14
N TRP A 251 4.26 18.46 15.65
CA TRP A 251 5.16 17.38 16.04
C TRP A 251 5.87 16.74 14.83
N VAL A 252 5.16 16.52 13.71
CA VAL A 252 5.75 15.97 12.46
C VAL A 252 6.78 16.96 11.88
N GLU A 253 6.50 18.26 11.89
CA GLU A 253 7.46 19.31 11.50
C GLU A 253 8.74 19.23 12.33
N LYS A 254 8.61 19.15 13.66
CA LYS A 254 9.75 19.01 14.56
C LYS A 254 10.55 17.71 14.29
N GLN A 255 9.87 16.58 14.03
CA GLN A 255 10.54 15.31 13.77
C GLN A 255 11.24 15.28 12.39
N SER A 256 10.66 15.93 11.39
CA SER A 256 11.20 15.95 10.02
C SER A 256 12.21 17.08 9.79
N GLY A 257 12.29 18.07 10.66
CA GLY A 257 13.08 19.29 10.46
C GLY A 257 12.58 20.15 9.28
N ARG A 258 11.31 19.98 8.84
CA ARG A 258 10.75 20.64 7.66
C ARG A 258 9.53 21.46 8.08
N THR A 259 9.38 22.66 7.51
CA THR A 259 8.11 23.38 7.52
C THR A 259 7.16 22.75 6.51
N LEU A 260 5.96 22.41 6.94
CA LEU A 260 4.96 21.73 6.13
C LEU A 260 3.86 22.68 5.69
N ALA A 261 3.55 22.72 4.39
CA ALA A 261 2.49 23.58 3.85
C ALA A 261 1.11 22.99 4.18
N HIS A 262 0.40 23.63 5.13
CA HIS A 262 -0.93 23.17 5.51
C HIS A 262 -1.83 24.31 6.00
N ASP A 263 -3.15 24.10 5.83
CA ASP A 263 -4.20 24.93 6.37
C ASP A 263 -5.27 24.05 7.00
N LEU A 264 -5.57 24.24 8.29
CA LEU A 264 -6.51 23.42 9.04
C LEU A 264 -7.63 24.26 9.60
N ARG A 265 -8.88 23.92 9.18
CA ARG A 265 -10.09 24.69 9.51
C ARG A 265 -11.16 23.81 10.14
N THR A 266 -11.95 24.40 11.03
CA THR A 266 -13.22 23.80 11.46
C THR A 266 -14.29 24.17 10.45
N GLY A 267 -15.01 23.16 9.91
CA GLY A 267 -16.02 23.38 8.87
C GLY A 267 -16.76 22.09 8.51
N ASP A 268 -17.77 22.23 7.68
CA ASP A 268 -18.57 21.11 7.16
C ASP A 268 -17.99 20.63 5.82
N ALA A 269 -17.84 19.32 5.65
CA ALA A 269 -17.38 18.69 4.41
C ALA A 269 -18.36 18.83 3.23
N ARG A 270 -19.56 19.35 3.47
CA ARG A 270 -20.58 19.64 2.47
C ARG A 270 -20.59 21.09 2.03
N ASP A 271 -19.88 21.97 2.75
CA ASP A 271 -19.85 23.40 2.52
C ASP A 271 -18.44 23.94 2.73
N PHE A 272 -17.66 23.96 1.67
CA PHE A 272 -16.30 24.52 1.65
C PHE A 272 -16.00 25.18 0.31
N GLU A 273 -15.12 26.16 0.35
CA GLU A 273 -14.70 26.89 -0.83
C GLU A 273 -13.28 26.51 -1.28
N GLY A 274 -13.02 26.63 -2.56
CA GLY A 274 -11.71 26.46 -3.16
C GLY A 274 -11.69 25.48 -4.31
N ARG A 275 -10.55 25.45 -5.02
CA ARG A 275 -10.27 24.48 -6.09
C ARG A 275 -9.04 23.68 -5.71
N PHE A 276 -9.09 22.38 -5.93
CA PHE A 276 -8.04 21.44 -5.54
C PHE A 276 -7.62 20.56 -6.72
N ASP A 277 -6.35 20.16 -6.71
CA ASP A 277 -5.82 19.25 -7.73
C ASP A 277 -6.24 17.81 -7.47
N GLY A 278 -6.46 17.47 -6.21
CA GLY A 278 -6.99 16.17 -5.80
C GLY A 278 -7.54 16.19 -4.38
N ILE A 279 -8.36 15.21 -4.08
CA ILE A 279 -9.01 15.03 -2.78
C ILE A 279 -8.71 13.62 -2.30
N VAL A 280 -8.25 13.49 -1.05
CA VAL A 280 -8.03 12.19 -0.39
C VAL A 280 -8.65 12.26 0.99
N THR A 281 -9.55 11.34 1.30
CA THR A 281 -10.29 11.42 2.55
C THR A 281 -10.79 10.08 3.06
N GLU A 282 -10.90 9.97 4.38
CA GLU A 282 -11.62 8.92 5.08
C GLU A 282 -12.74 9.55 5.92
N PRO A 283 -13.97 9.63 5.39
CA PRO A 283 -15.11 10.17 6.13
C PRO A 283 -15.42 9.37 7.41
N ILE A 284 -16.66 9.34 7.83
CA ILE A 284 -17.08 8.73 9.09
C ILE A 284 -16.85 7.22 9.04
N LEU A 285 -16.01 6.72 9.95
CA LEU A 285 -15.97 5.31 10.28
C LEU A 285 -17.15 4.96 11.20
N LEU A 286 -17.74 3.80 10.95
CA LEU A 286 -18.85 3.29 11.74
C LEU A 286 -18.41 2.99 13.18
N PRO A 287 -19.34 2.98 14.16
CA PRO A 287 -18.99 2.74 15.55
C PRO A 287 -18.36 1.36 15.77
N ARG A 288 -17.56 1.24 16.81
CA ARG A 288 -16.98 -0.04 17.21
C ARG A 288 -18.08 -1.00 17.67
N PHE A 289 -17.85 -2.26 17.38
CA PHE A 289 -18.69 -3.36 17.85
C PHE A 289 -17.89 -4.24 18.79
N HIS A 290 -18.51 -4.64 19.88
CA HIS A 290 -17.94 -5.61 20.82
C HIS A 290 -18.28 -7.06 20.44
N SER A 291 -19.28 -7.23 19.58
CA SER A 291 -19.72 -8.52 19.00
C SER A 291 -20.11 -8.33 17.54
N THR A 292 -20.27 -9.42 16.80
CA THR A 292 -20.71 -9.39 15.40
C THR A 292 -22.05 -8.65 15.28
N PRO A 293 -22.12 -7.56 14.50
CA PRO A 293 -23.39 -6.88 14.28
C PRO A 293 -24.33 -7.74 13.41
N SER A 294 -25.62 -7.71 13.70
CA SER A 294 -26.60 -8.31 12.80
C SER A 294 -26.62 -7.58 11.46
N SER A 295 -26.95 -8.30 10.37
CA SER A 295 -27.05 -7.71 9.02
C SER A 295 -28.00 -6.51 8.98
N GLN A 296 -29.12 -6.55 9.72
CA GLN A 296 -30.06 -5.43 9.79
C GLN A 296 -29.43 -4.19 10.44
N LYS A 297 -28.70 -4.37 11.56
CA LYS A 297 -27.99 -3.28 12.25
C LYS A 297 -26.90 -2.68 11.35
N ALA A 298 -26.13 -3.53 10.68
CA ALA A 298 -25.08 -3.11 9.75
C ALA A 298 -25.66 -2.30 8.59
N LYS A 299 -26.70 -2.78 7.91
CA LYS A 299 -27.42 -2.06 6.83
C LYS A 299 -27.94 -0.69 7.29
N ARG A 300 -28.55 -0.62 8.47
CA ARG A 300 -29.06 0.66 9.01
C ARG A 300 -27.93 1.67 9.23
N LEU A 301 -26.79 1.25 9.75
CA LEU A 301 -25.62 2.11 10.00
C LEU A 301 -24.98 2.57 8.68
N VAL A 302 -24.81 1.69 7.72
CA VAL A 302 -24.30 2.01 6.40
C VAL A 302 -25.22 3.00 5.69
N ASN A 303 -26.54 2.78 5.67
CA ASN A 303 -27.51 3.69 5.07
C ASN A 303 -27.50 5.09 5.73
N LYS A 304 -27.32 5.15 7.07
CA LYS A 304 -27.18 6.44 7.75
C LYS A 304 -25.90 7.18 7.32
N ALA A 305 -24.80 6.46 7.15
CA ALA A 305 -23.54 7.03 6.68
C ALA A 305 -23.62 7.45 5.20
N SER A 306 -24.28 6.68 4.35
CA SER A 306 -24.36 6.91 2.89
C SER A 306 -24.80 8.33 2.54
N ARG A 307 -25.75 8.90 3.31
CA ARG A 307 -26.20 10.27 3.09
C ARG A 307 -25.07 11.29 3.20
N VAL A 308 -24.25 11.21 4.26
CA VAL A 308 -23.12 12.13 4.47
C VAL A 308 -22.09 11.95 3.34
N TYR A 309 -21.84 10.69 2.94
CA TYR A 309 -20.93 10.39 1.85
C TYR A 309 -21.41 11.00 0.53
N SER A 310 -22.68 10.81 0.16
CA SER A 310 -23.24 11.34 -1.10
C SER A 310 -23.25 12.86 -1.11
N GLU A 311 -23.76 13.51 -0.05
CA GLU A 311 -23.81 14.98 0.05
C GLU A 311 -22.40 15.59 -0.04
N SER A 312 -21.41 15.02 0.66
CA SER A 312 -20.03 15.50 0.62
C SER A 312 -19.36 15.23 -0.73
N LEU A 313 -19.71 14.12 -1.40
CA LEU A 313 -19.16 13.79 -2.71
C LEU A 313 -19.55 14.81 -3.79
N TYR A 314 -20.77 15.38 -3.71
CA TYR A 314 -21.19 16.50 -4.57
C TYR A 314 -20.26 17.71 -4.42
N SER A 315 -20.02 18.15 -3.19
CA SER A 315 -19.12 19.28 -2.90
C SER A 315 -17.68 19.00 -3.35
N MET A 316 -17.20 17.76 -3.14
CA MET A 316 -15.88 17.33 -3.61
C MET A 316 -15.78 17.33 -5.14
N ALA A 317 -16.79 16.84 -5.84
CA ALA A 317 -16.84 16.80 -7.30
C ALA A 317 -16.81 18.21 -7.91
N ASP A 318 -17.47 19.17 -7.27
CA ASP A 318 -17.40 20.56 -7.71
C ASP A 318 -16.05 21.22 -7.44
N ALA A 319 -15.40 20.90 -6.32
CA ALA A 319 -14.14 21.51 -5.90
C ALA A 319 -12.91 20.93 -6.58
N VAL A 320 -12.94 19.67 -7.04
CA VAL A 320 -11.80 19.07 -7.73
C VAL A 320 -11.74 19.52 -9.18
N ARG A 321 -10.53 19.84 -9.68
CA ARG A 321 -10.35 20.22 -11.08
C ARG A 321 -10.61 19.06 -12.04
N LYS A 322 -10.92 19.36 -13.30
CA LYS A 322 -10.99 18.34 -14.37
C LYS A 322 -9.67 17.56 -14.46
N GLY A 323 -9.77 16.23 -14.60
CA GLY A 323 -8.63 15.31 -14.57
C GLY A 323 -8.01 15.13 -13.18
N GLY A 324 -8.50 15.84 -12.15
CA GLY A 324 -8.13 15.59 -10.76
C GLY A 324 -8.85 14.37 -10.19
N ARG A 325 -8.28 13.76 -9.15
CA ARG A 325 -8.86 12.55 -8.56
C ARG A 325 -9.41 12.77 -7.17
N ILE A 326 -10.49 12.04 -6.87
CA ILE A 326 -11.04 11.88 -5.52
C ILE A 326 -10.78 10.44 -5.09
N VAL A 327 -10.00 10.28 -4.02
CA VAL A 327 -9.75 8.99 -3.38
C VAL A 327 -10.47 8.97 -2.05
N ILE A 328 -11.48 8.14 -1.92
CA ILE A 328 -12.35 8.10 -0.73
C ILE A 328 -12.42 6.70 -0.15
N VAL A 329 -12.20 6.60 1.15
CA VAL A 329 -12.33 5.37 1.91
C VAL A 329 -13.77 5.18 2.35
N VAL A 330 -14.32 4.00 2.14
CA VAL A 330 -15.66 3.62 2.60
C VAL A 330 -15.57 2.44 3.56
N PRO A 331 -16.45 2.37 4.58
CA PRO A 331 -16.45 1.26 5.52
C PRO A 331 -17.07 0.00 4.92
N THR A 332 -16.56 -1.15 5.38
CA THR A 332 -17.20 -2.45 5.22
C THR A 332 -17.48 -3.05 6.58
N LEU A 333 -18.61 -3.73 6.76
CA LEU A 333 -18.98 -4.39 8.01
C LEU A 333 -19.19 -5.88 7.79
N LYS A 334 -18.39 -6.69 8.46
CA LYS A 334 -18.65 -8.14 8.57
C LYS A 334 -19.80 -8.39 9.53
N THR A 335 -20.74 -9.23 9.09
CA THR A 335 -21.90 -9.68 9.85
C THR A 335 -21.91 -11.20 9.90
N ASP A 336 -22.86 -11.80 10.61
CA ASP A 336 -23.06 -13.25 10.59
C ASP A 336 -23.46 -13.70 9.17
N GLY A 337 -22.53 -14.34 8.48
CA GLY A 337 -22.75 -14.92 7.14
C GLY A 337 -22.70 -13.95 5.94
N SER A 338 -22.46 -12.65 6.17
CA SER A 338 -22.39 -11.67 5.06
C SER A 338 -21.48 -10.47 5.38
N GLU A 339 -21.23 -9.65 4.37
CA GLU A 339 -20.57 -8.35 4.52
C GLU A 339 -21.47 -7.26 3.96
N VAL A 340 -21.59 -6.16 4.70
CA VAL A 340 -22.31 -4.96 4.26
C VAL A 340 -21.27 -3.89 3.92
N LEU A 341 -21.32 -3.43 2.68
CA LEU A 341 -20.41 -2.45 2.09
C LEU A 341 -21.17 -1.16 1.77
N LEU A 342 -20.60 -0.01 2.13
CA LEU A 342 -21.10 1.27 1.65
C LEU A 342 -20.78 1.42 0.16
N ARG A 343 -21.82 1.64 -0.66
CA ARG A 343 -21.68 1.90 -2.09
C ARG A 343 -21.97 3.36 -2.37
N LEU A 344 -21.19 3.93 -3.29
CA LEU A 344 -21.42 5.27 -3.85
C LEU A 344 -22.03 5.06 -5.24
N GLU A 345 -23.25 5.54 -5.41
CA GLU A 345 -24.05 5.37 -6.63
C GLU A 345 -24.18 6.70 -7.37
N GLU A 346 -24.59 6.65 -8.64
CA GLU A 346 -24.86 7.82 -9.50
C GLU A 346 -23.69 8.81 -9.65
N THR A 347 -22.45 8.34 -9.48
CA THR A 347 -21.25 9.20 -9.49
C THR A 347 -21.00 9.85 -10.85
N GLU A 348 -21.40 9.21 -11.95
CA GLU A 348 -21.27 9.76 -13.30
C GLU A 348 -22.16 11.00 -13.52
N SER A 349 -23.33 11.05 -12.87
CA SER A 349 -24.24 12.20 -12.97
C SER A 349 -23.65 13.49 -12.39
N ILE A 350 -22.68 13.37 -11.47
CA ILE A 350 -21.95 14.50 -10.90
C ILE A 350 -20.57 14.68 -11.53
N GLY A 351 -20.31 14.02 -12.68
CA GLY A 351 -19.08 14.14 -13.44
C GLY A 351 -17.88 13.41 -12.82
N LEU A 352 -18.10 12.33 -12.09
CA LEU A 352 -17.05 11.47 -11.53
C LEU A 352 -17.12 10.09 -12.18
N LYS A 353 -16.01 9.66 -12.75
CA LYS A 353 -15.84 8.32 -13.31
C LYS A 353 -14.87 7.52 -12.46
N GLU A 354 -15.16 6.23 -12.24
CA GLU A 354 -14.23 5.33 -11.59
C GLU A 354 -12.90 5.28 -12.35
N PHE A 355 -11.81 5.58 -11.64
CA PHE A 355 -10.48 5.59 -12.24
C PHE A 355 -10.05 4.17 -12.61
N GLN A 356 -9.69 3.96 -13.88
CA GLN A 356 -9.17 2.68 -14.36
C GLN A 356 -7.75 2.89 -14.90
N PRO A 357 -6.73 2.28 -14.29
CA PRO A 357 -5.41 2.24 -14.91
C PRO A 357 -5.49 1.37 -16.17
N GLY A 358 -4.85 1.79 -17.26
CA GLY A 358 -5.03 1.23 -18.61
C GLY A 358 -4.76 -0.27 -18.78
N HIS A 359 -4.16 -0.94 -17.80
CA HIS A 359 -3.68 -2.32 -17.93
C HIS A 359 -4.49 -3.36 -17.14
N VAL A 360 -5.27 -2.92 -16.16
CA VAL A 360 -6.09 -3.80 -15.31
C VAL A 360 -7.41 -3.13 -15.01
N LYS A 361 -8.50 -3.87 -15.19
CA LYS A 361 -9.83 -3.41 -14.78
C LYS A 361 -10.06 -3.71 -13.30
N PHE A 362 -10.46 -2.68 -12.56
CA PHE A 362 -10.83 -2.79 -11.16
C PHE A 362 -12.34 -2.67 -10.98
N GLU A 363 -12.88 -3.51 -10.12
CA GLU A 363 -14.25 -3.38 -9.61
C GLU A 363 -14.19 -2.56 -8.32
N TYR A 364 -14.95 -1.48 -8.29
CA TYR A 364 -14.98 -0.58 -7.14
C TYR A 364 -16.14 -0.88 -6.18
N PRO A 365 -15.97 -0.61 -4.89
CA PRO A 365 -14.72 -0.16 -4.27
C PRO A 365 -13.71 -1.29 -4.08
N VAL A 366 -12.43 -0.96 -4.25
CA VAL A 366 -11.34 -1.92 -4.04
C VAL A 366 -11.12 -2.15 -2.55
N ARG A 367 -11.26 -3.40 -2.11
CA ARG A 367 -11.05 -3.74 -0.69
C ARG A 367 -9.57 -3.65 -0.32
N ALA A 368 -9.29 -3.02 0.81
CA ALA A 368 -8.01 -3.21 1.49
C ALA A 368 -8.01 -4.60 2.15
N ALA A 369 -7.01 -5.42 1.90
CA ALA A 369 -6.85 -6.73 2.55
C ALA A 369 -6.71 -6.60 4.08
N PHE A 370 -6.45 -5.39 4.56
CA PHE A 370 -6.32 -5.04 5.97
C PHE A 370 -7.67 -4.66 6.57
N GLN A 371 -8.02 -5.30 7.69
CA GLN A 371 -9.18 -4.95 8.50
C GLN A 371 -8.75 -4.07 9.69
N SER A 372 -9.45 -2.95 9.91
CA SER A 372 -9.21 -2.07 11.06
C SER A 372 -9.51 -2.76 12.40
N THR A 373 -10.51 -3.64 12.38
CA THR A 373 -10.92 -4.46 13.52
C THR A 373 -11.50 -5.78 12.99
N ARG A 374 -11.84 -6.70 13.89
CA ARG A 374 -12.49 -7.97 13.54
C ARG A 374 -13.74 -7.81 12.66
N TRP A 375 -14.45 -6.68 12.77
CA TRP A 375 -15.76 -6.46 12.15
C TRP A 375 -15.80 -5.32 11.13
N LEU A 376 -14.86 -4.38 11.24
CA LEU A 376 -14.80 -3.18 10.42
C LEU A 376 -13.61 -3.26 9.47
N GLY A 377 -13.89 -3.27 8.20
CA GLY A 377 -12.93 -3.18 7.10
C GLY A 377 -13.02 -1.86 6.36
N ARG A 378 -12.15 -1.69 5.40
CA ARG A 378 -12.04 -0.53 4.50
C ARG A 378 -12.06 -0.98 3.05
N ALA A 379 -12.77 -0.21 2.24
CA ALA A 379 -12.65 -0.28 0.79
C ALA A 379 -12.45 1.13 0.22
N VAL A 380 -11.92 1.25 -0.97
CA VAL A 380 -11.48 2.51 -1.55
C VAL A 380 -12.09 2.70 -2.92
N TYR A 381 -12.71 3.86 -3.13
CA TYR A 381 -12.99 4.38 -4.46
C TYR A 381 -11.89 5.34 -4.89
N ALA A 382 -11.52 5.29 -6.15
CA ALA A 382 -10.75 6.32 -6.82
C ALA A 382 -11.57 6.80 -8.03
N PHE A 383 -11.96 8.05 -8.02
CA PHE A 383 -12.70 8.70 -9.12
C PHE A 383 -11.82 9.72 -9.82
N GLU A 384 -12.03 9.89 -11.12
CA GLU A 384 -11.46 10.98 -11.91
C GLU A 384 -12.58 11.94 -12.30
N ARG A 385 -12.33 13.24 -12.19
CA ARG A 385 -13.26 14.30 -12.62
C ARG A 385 -13.22 14.44 -14.13
N ILE A 386 -14.32 14.20 -14.83
CA ILE A 386 -14.49 14.31 -16.29
C ILE A 386 -14.98 15.66 -16.73
#